data_ab763637c782ad0d91b9c8ec6ed10de6
#
_entry.id   ab763637c782ad0d91b9c8ec6ed10de6
#
_cell.length_a   1.000
_cell.length_b   1.000
_cell.length_c   1.000
_cell.angle_alpha   90.00
_cell.angle_beta   90.00
_cell.angle_gamma   90.00
#
_symmetry.space_group_name_H-M   'P 1'
#
loop_
_entity.id
_entity.type
_entity.pdbx_description
1 polymer ?
#
loop_
_entity_poly.entity_id
_entity_poly.type
_entity_poly.pdbx_seq_one_letter_code
_entity_poly.pdbx_strand_id
1 'polypeptide(L)'
;KITFIDTPGHEAFTAMRARGAKVTDISILVVAADDGVKPQTIEALNHAQAAGVPIVVAVNKVDKEGADPLKVRSQLTEYGLVAEEFGGDTMFVDVSAKAGTGLENLLEAVLLTADATLDLRANPHQDAQGVAIEAHLDRGRGPVATVLVQRGTLRAGDSIVAGDAFGRVRAMLDDEGNPVTEAGPAFPVQVLGLTSVPGAGDSFMVVAEDRVARQIAQTRQARERNALLAKNRVKRSLEDFLESLEKGEVAELTLIIKGDVSGSVEALEDALLKIDMGDEVNLRVIHRGVG
;
A
#
# COMPACT_ATOMS: atom_id res chain seq x y z
N LYS A 1 6.95 -0.63 -20.29
CA LYS A 1 5.68 -0.95 -19.59
C LYS A 1 5.67 -0.17 -18.28
N ILE A 2 4.54 0.45 -17.94
CA ILE A 2 4.33 1.17 -16.67
C ILE A 2 3.30 0.37 -15.90
N THR A 3 3.55 0.16 -14.61
CA THR A 3 2.59 -0.44 -13.68
C THR A 3 2.05 0.64 -12.76
N PHE A 4 0.75 0.77 -12.70
CA PHE A 4 0.06 1.72 -11.82
C PHE A 4 -0.45 0.98 -10.58
N ILE A 5 -0.20 1.59 -9.40
CA ILE A 5 -0.79 1.16 -8.14
C ILE A 5 -1.77 2.25 -7.71
N ASP A 6 -3.06 1.95 -7.78
CA ASP A 6 -4.10 2.86 -7.30
C ASP A 6 -4.24 2.74 -5.77
N THR A 7 -4.43 3.88 -5.12
CA THR A 7 -4.68 3.94 -3.67
C THR A 7 -5.91 4.76 -3.39
N PRO A 8 -6.82 4.30 -2.49
CA PRO A 8 -8.00 5.06 -2.12
C PRO A 8 -7.64 6.42 -1.53
N GLY A 9 -8.36 7.48 -1.93
CA GLY A 9 -8.13 8.85 -1.45
C GLY A 9 -8.70 9.16 -0.07
N HIS A 10 -9.55 8.29 0.50
CA HIS A 10 -10.21 8.53 1.78
C HIS A 10 -9.24 8.42 2.96
N GLU A 11 -9.42 9.23 3.99
CA GLU A 11 -8.53 9.31 5.16
C GLU A 11 -8.34 7.97 5.90
N ALA A 12 -9.35 7.10 5.88
CA ALA A 12 -9.27 5.77 6.47
C ALA A 12 -8.14 4.90 5.86
N PHE A 13 -7.64 5.22 4.67
CA PHE A 13 -6.65 4.42 3.93
C PHE A 13 -5.23 5.01 3.95
N THR A 14 -4.89 5.77 5.00
CA THR A 14 -3.55 6.35 5.20
C THR A 14 -2.43 5.32 5.11
N ALA A 15 -2.60 4.15 5.74
CA ALA A 15 -1.61 3.08 5.71
C ALA A 15 -1.38 2.52 4.29
N MET A 16 -2.44 2.42 3.47
CA MET A 16 -2.32 2.01 2.07
C MET A 16 -1.53 3.02 1.24
N ARG A 17 -1.80 4.34 1.41
CA ARG A 17 -1.05 5.39 0.71
C ARG A 17 0.43 5.39 1.09
N ALA A 18 0.74 5.30 2.38
CA ALA A 18 2.11 5.22 2.87
C ALA A 18 2.86 3.98 2.34
N ARG A 19 2.16 2.85 2.22
CA ARG A 19 2.70 1.61 1.65
C ARG A 19 2.91 1.74 0.15
N GLY A 20 1.92 2.27 -0.59
CA GLY A 20 2.02 2.52 -2.02
C GLY A 20 3.24 3.38 -2.35
N ALA A 21 3.41 4.50 -1.67
CA ALA A 21 4.54 5.41 -1.86
C ALA A 21 5.92 4.75 -1.65
N LYS A 22 6.03 3.75 -0.75
CA LYS A 22 7.30 3.04 -0.50
C LYS A 22 7.67 2.01 -1.56
N VAL A 23 6.72 1.55 -2.36
CA VAL A 23 6.94 0.47 -3.34
C VAL A 23 6.93 0.98 -4.78
N THR A 24 6.59 2.24 -4.99
CA THR A 24 6.55 2.91 -6.30
C THR A 24 7.82 3.71 -6.55
N ASP A 25 8.14 3.93 -7.82
CA ASP A 25 9.28 4.73 -8.26
C ASP A 25 8.90 6.20 -8.42
N ILE A 26 7.63 6.49 -8.78
CA ILE A 26 7.08 7.84 -8.98
C ILE A 26 5.69 7.88 -8.36
N SER A 27 5.32 9.02 -7.79
CA SER A 27 3.97 9.29 -7.30
C SER A 27 3.25 10.27 -8.23
N ILE A 28 2.04 9.91 -8.67
CA ILE A 28 1.15 10.84 -9.38
C ILE A 28 0.16 11.39 -8.35
N LEU A 29 0.29 12.67 -8.05
CA LEU A 29 -0.62 13.38 -7.14
C LEU A 29 -1.78 13.97 -7.94
N VAL A 30 -2.96 13.41 -7.78
CA VAL A 30 -4.17 13.87 -8.50
C VAL A 30 -4.91 14.91 -7.64
N VAL A 31 -5.09 16.10 -8.21
CA VAL A 31 -5.80 17.21 -7.55
C VAL A 31 -6.91 17.73 -8.47
N ALA A 32 -8.11 17.86 -7.95
CA ALA A 32 -9.23 18.37 -8.74
C ALA A 32 -9.16 19.89 -8.87
N ALA A 33 -9.21 20.42 -10.11
CA ALA A 33 -9.14 21.84 -10.41
C ALA A 33 -10.31 22.67 -9.86
N ASP A 34 -11.48 22.02 -9.68
CA ASP A 34 -12.69 22.65 -9.13
C ASP A 34 -12.68 22.72 -7.58
N ASP A 35 -11.98 21.81 -6.92
CA ASP A 35 -11.93 21.69 -5.46
C ASP A 35 -10.67 22.32 -4.85
N GLY A 36 -9.55 22.29 -5.57
CA GLY A 36 -8.22 22.70 -5.06
C GLY A 36 -7.60 21.68 -4.11
N VAL A 37 -6.59 22.13 -3.36
CA VAL A 37 -5.85 21.29 -2.40
C VAL A 37 -6.69 21.02 -1.16
N LYS A 38 -6.85 19.76 -0.80
CA LYS A 38 -7.59 19.27 0.36
C LYS A 38 -6.62 18.67 1.40
N PRO A 39 -7.03 18.47 2.67
CA PRO A 39 -6.19 17.83 3.68
C PRO A 39 -5.63 16.47 3.25
N GLN A 40 -6.43 15.67 2.54
CA GLN A 40 -6.01 14.38 1.98
C GLN A 40 -4.94 14.51 0.90
N THR A 41 -4.96 15.60 0.13
CA THR A 41 -3.91 15.92 -0.85
C THR A 41 -2.59 16.20 -0.15
N ILE A 42 -2.62 16.96 0.94
CA ILE A 42 -1.42 17.29 1.74
C ILE A 42 -0.86 16.02 2.39
N GLU A 43 -1.73 15.15 2.90
CA GLU A 43 -1.32 13.87 3.46
C GLU A 43 -0.63 12.98 2.41
N ALA A 44 -1.24 12.84 1.22
CA ALA A 44 -0.64 12.07 0.12
C ALA A 44 0.71 12.64 -0.32
N LEU A 45 0.81 13.97 -0.39
CA LEU A 45 2.08 14.67 -0.66
C LEU A 45 3.14 14.35 0.39
N ASN A 46 2.79 14.44 1.67
CA ASN A 46 3.71 14.12 2.77
C ASN A 46 4.21 12.66 2.71
N HIS A 47 3.36 11.72 2.33
CA HIS A 47 3.76 10.32 2.15
C HIS A 47 4.74 10.14 0.99
N ALA A 48 4.52 10.79 -0.15
CA ALA A 48 5.43 10.75 -1.29
C ALA A 48 6.78 11.40 -0.95
N GLN A 49 6.77 12.55 -0.30
CA GLN A 49 7.99 13.23 0.17
C GLN A 49 8.76 12.40 1.20
N ALA A 50 8.06 11.80 2.16
CA ALA A 50 8.68 10.92 3.17
C ALA A 50 9.27 9.64 2.57
N ALA A 51 8.72 9.16 1.46
CA ALA A 51 9.26 8.04 0.69
C ALA A 51 10.43 8.45 -0.22
N GLY A 52 10.62 9.76 -0.45
CA GLY A 52 11.68 10.28 -1.30
C GLY A 52 11.48 10.01 -2.80
N VAL A 53 10.23 9.79 -3.24
CA VAL A 53 9.91 9.53 -4.64
C VAL A 53 9.57 10.82 -5.38
N PRO A 54 9.97 10.98 -6.66
CA PRO A 54 9.57 12.09 -7.50
C PRO A 54 8.06 12.17 -7.63
N ILE A 55 7.53 13.39 -7.76
CA ILE A 55 6.10 13.66 -7.84
C ILE A 55 5.78 14.31 -9.17
N VAL A 56 4.77 13.79 -9.85
CA VAL A 56 4.10 14.42 -11.01
C VAL A 56 2.69 14.81 -10.56
N VAL A 57 2.26 16.04 -10.82
CA VAL A 57 0.93 16.52 -10.43
C VAL A 57 -0.02 16.47 -11.61
N ALA A 58 -1.11 15.71 -11.45
CA ALA A 58 -2.22 15.69 -12.40
C ALA A 58 -3.35 16.59 -11.90
N VAL A 59 -3.51 17.75 -12.53
CA VAL A 59 -4.61 18.68 -12.23
C VAL A 59 -5.83 18.22 -13.02
N ASN A 60 -6.74 17.51 -12.33
CA ASN A 60 -7.87 16.82 -12.97
C ASN A 60 -9.14 17.68 -12.96
N LYS A 61 -10.12 17.26 -13.76
CA LYS A 61 -11.44 17.90 -13.94
C LYS A 61 -11.35 19.31 -14.56
N VAL A 62 -10.38 19.53 -15.45
CA VAL A 62 -10.23 20.84 -16.12
C VAL A 62 -11.40 21.16 -17.08
N ASP A 63 -12.20 20.15 -17.42
CA ASP A 63 -13.43 20.30 -18.22
C ASP A 63 -14.61 20.86 -17.43
N LYS A 64 -14.49 21.00 -16.11
CA LYS A 64 -15.59 21.40 -15.26
C LYS A 64 -15.71 22.92 -15.18
N GLU A 65 -16.94 23.41 -15.11
CA GLU A 65 -17.20 24.84 -14.87
C GLU A 65 -16.65 25.25 -13.49
N GLY A 66 -15.87 26.34 -13.43
CA GLY A 66 -15.20 26.80 -12.23
C GLY A 66 -13.86 26.12 -11.94
N ALA A 67 -13.34 25.29 -12.86
CA ALA A 67 -12.00 24.74 -12.75
C ALA A 67 -10.94 25.87 -12.82
N ASP A 68 -10.00 25.85 -11.85
CA ASP A 68 -8.91 26.81 -11.79
C ASP A 68 -7.56 26.09 -11.55
N PRO A 69 -6.92 25.64 -12.64
CA PRO A 69 -5.62 24.98 -12.55
C PRO A 69 -4.50 25.83 -11.95
N LEU A 70 -4.54 27.15 -12.17
CA LEU A 70 -3.53 28.09 -11.63
C LEU A 70 -3.60 28.18 -10.11
N LYS A 71 -4.83 28.15 -9.56
CA LYS A 71 -5.04 28.10 -8.12
C LYS A 71 -4.43 26.85 -7.50
N VAL A 72 -4.59 25.69 -8.12
CA VAL A 72 -3.98 24.44 -7.64
C VAL A 72 -2.45 24.53 -7.62
N ARG A 73 -1.83 25.04 -8.70
CA ARG A 73 -0.37 25.27 -8.79
C ARG A 73 0.12 26.19 -7.68
N SER A 74 -0.59 27.30 -7.49
CA SER A 74 -0.27 28.28 -6.44
C SER A 74 -0.36 27.68 -5.04
N GLN A 75 -1.42 26.93 -4.74
CA GLN A 75 -1.59 26.27 -3.45
C GLN A 75 -0.50 25.21 -3.18
N LEU A 76 -0.14 24.38 -4.17
CA LEU A 76 0.89 23.36 -4.00
C LEU A 76 2.30 23.95 -3.85
N THR A 77 2.54 25.15 -4.38
CA THR A 77 3.78 25.90 -4.15
C THR A 77 4.03 26.17 -2.68
N GLU A 78 2.98 26.43 -1.89
CA GLU A 78 3.07 26.64 -0.43
C GLU A 78 3.58 25.38 0.30
N TYR A 79 3.40 24.20 -0.30
CA TYR A 79 3.85 22.90 0.23
C TYR A 79 5.16 22.40 -0.42
N GLY A 80 5.85 23.28 -1.18
CA GLY A 80 7.15 22.98 -1.76
C GLY A 80 7.11 22.30 -3.13
N LEU A 81 5.95 22.14 -3.76
CA LEU A 81 5.83 21.70 -5.15
C LEU A 81 5.73 22.91 -6.08
N VAL A 82 6.84 23.30 -6.66
CA VAL A 82 6.90 24.43 -7.60
C VAL A 82 6.86 23.91 -9.03
N ALA A 83 5.90 24.41 -9.81
CA ALA A 83 5.76 24.02 -11.21
C ALA A 83 6.97 24.50 -12.05
N GLU A 84 7.33 23.74 -13.08
CA GLU A 84 8.40 24.13 -14.03
C GLU A 84 8.14 25.51 -14.65
N GLU A 85 6.88 25.84 -14.94
CA GLU A 85 6.46 27.15 -15.44
C GLU A 85 6.85 28.32 -14.50
N PHE A 86 7.00 28.03 -13.22
CA PHE A 86 7.39 28.98 -12.17
C PHE A 86 8.86 28.83 -11.74
N GLY A 87 9.65 28.08 -12.53
CA GLY A 87 11.07 27.85 -12.27
C GLY A 87 11.36 26.74 -11.26
N GLY A 88 10.41 25.89 -10.98
CA GLY A 88 10.57 24.67 -10.17
C GLY A 88 11.01 23.45 -10.98
N ASP A 89 10.89 22.30 -10.36
CA ASP A 89 11.30 20.98 -10.91
C ASP A 89 10.15 19.98 -10.97
N THR A 90 8.94 20.39 -10.59
CA THR A 90 7.77 19.49 -10.56
C THR A 90 6.92 19.66 -11.81
N MET A 91 6.65 18.57 -12.50
CA MET A 91 5.77 18.56 -13.66
C MET A 91 4.29 18.60 -13.23
N PHE A 92 3.55 19.57 -13.79
CA PHE A 92 2.11 19.71 -13.63
C PHE A 92 1.45 19.49 -14.98
N VAL A 93 0.46 18.60 -15.02
CA VAL A 93 -0.26 18.27 -16.25
C VAL A 93 -1.77 18.45 -16.01
N ASP A 94 -2.38 19.26 -16.87
CA ASP A 94 -3.82 19.49 -16.85
C ASP A 94 -4.53 18.34 -17.58
N VAL A 95 -5.45 17.67 -16.89
CA VAL A 95 -6.13 16.48 -17.41
C VAL A 95 -7.64 16.54 -17.16
N SER A 96 -8.38 15.86 -18.00
CA SER A 96 -9.75 15.46 -17.72
C SER A 96 -9.89 13.96 -17.92
N ALA A 97 -9.96 13.23 -16.83
CA ALA A 97 -10.17 11.79 -16.86
C ALA A 97 -11.50 11.42 -17.55
N LYS A 98 -12.55 12.26 -17.38
CA LYS A 98 -13.85 12.05 -18.00
C LYS A 98 -13.82 12.24 -19.51
N ALA A 99 -13.12 13.28 -19.99
CA ALA A 99 -13.03 13.59 -21.43
C ALA A 99 -11.88 12.85 -22.11
N GLY A 100 -10.97 12.23 -21.35
CA GLY A 100 -9.74 11.59 -21.88
C GLY A 100 -8.68 12.57 -22.34
N THR A 101 -8.81 13.87 -22.06
CA THR A 101 -7.84 14.90 -22.46
C THR A 101 -6.66 14.97 -21.52
N GLY A 102 -5.45 15.19 -22.07
CA GLY A 102 -4.21 15.36 -21.29
C GLY A 102 -3.60 14.07 -20.74
N LEU A 103 -4.23 12.90 -20.94
CA LEU A 103 -3.73 11.64 -20.39
C LEU A 103 -2.40 11.20 -21.03
N GLU A 104 -2.26 11.40 -22.35
CA GLU A 104 -0.99 11.11 -23.04
C GLU A 104 0.14 12.02 -22.53
N ASN A 105 -0.14 13.32 -22.33
CA ASN A 105 0.82 14.25 -21.76
C ASN A 105 1.22 13.87 -20.33
N LEU A 106 0.27 13.35 -19.53
CA LEU A 106 0.57 12.85 -18.20
C LEU A 106 1.51 11.63 -18.24
N LEU A 107 1.28 10.71 -19.16
CA LEU A 107 2.18 9.55 -19.35
C LEU A 107 3.57 9.99 -19.83
N GLU A 108 3.64 10.97 -20.71
CA GLU A 108 4.91 11.55 -21.17
C GLU A 108 5.65 12.24 -20.02
N ALA A 109 4.95 13.01 -19.19
CA ALA A 109 5.52 13.63 -17.99
C ALA A 109 6.09 12.62 -17.01
N VAL A 110 5.38 11.50 -16.78
CA VAL A 110 5.87 10.40 -15.94
C VAL A 110 7.14 9.77 -16.52
N LEU A 111 7.20 9.52 -17.83
CA LEU A 111 8.37 8.95 -18.49
C LEU A 111 9.56 9.93 -18.44
N LEU A 112 9.34 11.21 -18.72
CA LEU A 112 10.37 12.25 -18.63
C LEU A 112 10.92 12.37 -17.20
N THR A 113 10.05 12.35 -16.19
CA THR A 113 10.46 12.36 -14.79
C THR A 113 11.30 11.12 -14.47
N ALA A 114 10.88 9.94 -14.94
CA ALA A 114 11.65 8.70 -14.74
C ALA A 114 13.05 8.79 -15.34
N ASP A 115 13.14 9.24 -16.60
CA ASP A 115 14.41 9.33 -17.34
C ASP A 115 15.35 10.40 -16.76
N ALA A 116 14.79 11.49 -16.24
CA ALA A 116 15.57 12.61 -15.70
C ALA A 116 16.09 12.37 -14.27
N THR A 117 15.31 11.67 -13.43
CA THR A 117 15.57 11.63 -11.98
C THR A 117 15.90 10.24 -11.44
N LEU A 118 15.63 9.17 -12.19
CA LEU A 118 15.74 7.79 -11.70
C LEU A 118 16.69 6.95 -12.55
N ASP A 119 17.41 6.03 -11.91
CA ASP A 119 18.17 4.97 -12.57
C ASP A 119 17.47 3.61 -12.32
N LEU A 120 16.42 3.34 -13.09
CA LEU A 120 15.57 2.16 -12.93
C LEU A 120 16.20 0.95 -13.59
N ARG A 121 16.95 0.16 -12.80
CA ARG A 121 17.59 -1.09 -13.24
C ARG A 121 17.17 -2.25 -12.38
N ALA A 122 16.82 -3.37 -13.02
CA ALA A 122 16.57 -4.63 -12.36
C ALA A 122 17.18 -5.79 -13.15
N ASN A 123 17.74 -6.76 -12.45
CA ASN A 123 18.24 -7.98 -13.09
C ASN A 123 17.08 -9.00 -13.19
N PRO A 124 16.61 -9.39 -14.39
CA PRO A 124 15.57 -10.40 -14.55
C PRO A 124 16.09 -11.85 -14.38
N HIS A 125 17.41 -12.07 -14.44
CA HIS A 125 18.01 -13.41 -14.45
C HIS A 125 18.40 -13.91 -13.05
N GLN A 126 17.62 -13.58 -12.04
CA GLN A 126 17.81 -14.03 -10.67
C GLN A 126 16.49 -14.49 -10.08
N ASP A 127 16.52 -15.09 -8.89
CA ASP A 127 15.33 -15.45 -8.13
C ASP A 127 14.47 -14.21 -7.84
N ALA A 128 13.16 -14.35 -8.05
CA ALA A 128 12.26 -13.22 -7.90
C ALA A 128 12.17 -12.75 -6.46
N GLN A 129 12.13 -11.42 -6.32
CA GLN A 129 11.88 -10.72 -5.08
C GLN A 129 10.95 -9.53 -5.36
N GLY A 130 10.13 -9.18 -4.39
CA GLY A 130 9.22 -8.07 -4.50
C GLY A 130 8.32 -7.94 -3.27
N VAL A 131 7.13 -7.40 -3.46
CA VAL A 131 6.22 -7.07 -2.38
C VAL A 131 4.81 -7.57 -2.69
N ALA A 132 4.10 -8.02 -1.65
CA ALA A 132 2.67 -8.32 -1.73
C ALA A 132 1.91 -6.99 -1.59
N ILE A 133 1.19 -6.60 -2.64
CA ILE A 133 0.39 -5.37 -2.65
C ILE A 133 -0.89 -5.59 -1.85
N GLU A 134 -1.55 -6.71 -2.11
CA GLU A 134 -2.81 -7.09 -1.49
C GLU A 134 -2.95 -8.61 -1.45
N ALA A 135 -3.75 -9.11 -0.51
CA ALA A 135 -4.04 -10.52 -0.44
C ALA A 135 -5.43 -10.76 0.15
N HIS A 136 -6.09 -11.81 -0.33
CA HIS A 136 -7.42 -12.22 0.12
C HIS A 136 -7.57 -13.74 0.14
N LEU A 137 -8.62 -14.20 0.79
CA LEU A 137 -9.00 -15.62 0.79
C LEU A 137 -10.15 -15.86 -0.20
N ASP A 138 -9.85 -16.47 -1.33
CA ASP A 138 -10.85 -16.87 -2.30
C ASP A 138 -11.49 -18.21 -1.90
N ARG A 139 -12.83 -18.31 -1.98
CA ARG A 139 -13.58 -19.51 -1.54
C ARG A 139 -13.27 -20.77 -2.35
N GLY A 140 -12.87 -20.62 -3.61
CA GLY A 140 -12.55 -21.75 -4.51
C GLY A 140 -11.06 -22.00 -4.67
N ARG A 141 -10.27 -20.93 -4.69
CA ARG A 141 -8.84 -20.96 -5.01
C ARG A 141 -7.92 -20.92 -3.78
N GLY A 142 -8.48 -20.63 -2.58
CA GLY A 142 -7.73 -20.47 -1.34
C GLY A 142 -7.04 -19.11 -1.24
N PRO A 143 -5.90 -19.01 -0.53
CA PRO A 143 -5.15 -17.77 -0.45
C PRO A 143 -4.67 -17.29 -1.81
N VAL A 144 -4.99 -16.05 -2.15
CA VAL A 144 -4.56 -15.34 -3.37
C VAL A 144 -3.83 -14.08 -2.95
N ALA A 145 -2.64 -13.86 -3.49
CA ALA A 145 -1.87 -12.65 -3.24
C ALA A 145 -1.51 -11.95 -4.56
N THR A 146 -1.79 -10.66 -4.66
CA THR A 146 -1.28 -9.82 -5.73
C THR A 146 0.11 -9.33 -5.34
N VAL A 147 1.12 -9.74 -6.08
CA VAL A 147 2.51 -9.37 -5.83
C VAL A 147 3.05 -8.52 -6.96
N LEU A 148 3.91 -7.55 -6.62
CA LEU A 148 4.70 -6.79 -7.57
C LEU A 148 6.13 -7.33 -7.55
N VAL A 149 6.57 -7.86 -8.68
CA VAL A 149 7.97 -8.30 -8.84
C VAL A 149 8.85 -7.06 -8.99
N GLN A 150 9.83 -6.88 -8.10
CA GLN A 150 10.77 -5.77 -8.16
C GLN A 150 12.08 -6.15 -8.84
N ARG A 151 12.51 -7.40 -8.68
CA ARG A 151 13.70 -7.95 -9.33
C ARG A 151 13.55 -9.46 -9.53
N GLY A 152 14.33 -10.01 -10.46
CA GLY A 152 14.25 -11.42 -10.83
C GLY A 152 13.03 -11.72 -11.69
N THR A 153 12.79 -13.00 -11.94
CA THR A 153 11.61 -13.48 -12.67
C THR A 153 10.92 -14.57 -11.86
N LEU A 154 9.66 -14.34 -11.51
CA LEU A 154 8.80 -15.30 -10.83
C LEU A 154 8.19 -16.25 -11.85
N ARG A 155 8.22 -17.55 -11.58
CA ARG A 155 7.69 -18.60 -12.46
C ARG A 155 6.67 -19.48 -11.75
N ALA A 156 5.75 -20.04 -12.53
CA ALA A 156 4.91 -21.11 -12.04
C ALA A 156 5.78 -22.31 -11.63
N GLY A 157 5.53 -22.86 -10.44
CA GLY A 157 6.33 -23.92 -9.84
C GLY A 157 7.37 -23.46 -8.82
N ASP A 158 7.68 -22.17 -8.75
CA ASP A 158 8.63 -21.62 -7.78
C ASP A 158 8.11 -21.79 -6.34
N SER A 159 9.03 -22.05 -5.41
CA SER A 159 8.73 -22.01 -3.98
C SER A 159 8.95 -20.60 -3.47
N ILE A 160 7.92 -19.99 -2.86
CA ILE A 160 7.97 -18.62 -2.37
C ILE A 160 7.65 -18.52 -0.89
N VAL A 161 8.17 -17.48 -0.27
CA VAL A 161 7.77 -17.00 1.06
C VAL A 161 7.37 -15.54 0.95
N ALA A 162 6.20 -15.20 1.49
CA ALA A 162 5.67 -13.84 1.55
C ALA A 162 5.22 -13.55 2.99
N GLY A 163 5.91 -12.64 3.69
CA GLY A 163 5.68 -12.47 5.11
C GLY A 163 5.87 -13.77 5.90
N ASP A 164 4.84 -14.20 6.60
CA ASP A 164 4.75 -15.49 7.29
C ASP A 164 4.04 -16.60 6.48
N ALA A 165 3.52 -16.25 5.29
CA ALA A 165 2.97 -17.21 4.34
C ALA A 165 4.08 -17.82 3.48
N PHE A 166 3.90 -19.07 3.06
CA PHE A 166 4.79 -19.76 2.13
C PHE A 166 3.97 -20.67 1.23
N GLY A 167 4.57 -21.13 0.15
CA GLY A 167 3.94 -22.11 -0.73
C GLY A 167 4.61 -22.22 -2.08
N ARG A 168 4.09 -23.10 -2.91
CA ARG A 168 4.52 -23.27 -4.29
C ARG A 168 3.54 -22.55 -5.21
N VAL A 169 4.05 -21.72 -6.09
CA VAL A 169 3.24 -21.02 -7.11
C VAL A 169 2.57 -22.07 -8.02
N ARG A 170 1.27 -22.26 -7.83
CA ARG A 170 0.48 -23.20 -8.66
C ARG A 170 0.08 -22.59 -9.98
N ALA A 171 -0.29 -21.32 -9.94
CA ALA A 171 -0.67 -20.52 -11.09
C ALA A 171 -0.43 -19.04 -10.80
N MET A 172 -0.24 -18.28 -11.86
CA MET A 172 -0.20 -16.82 -11.83
C MET A 172 -1.20 -16.27 -12.84
N LEU A 173 -1.86 -15.18 -12.49
CA LEU A 173 -2.77 -14.45 -13.34
C LEU A 173 -2.30 -13.01 -13.46
N ASP A 174 -2.45 -12.43 -14.65
CA ASP A 174 -2.21 -11.00 -14.84
C ASP A 174 -3.37 -10.14 -14.30
N ASP A 175 -3.32 -8.84 -14.53
CA ASP A 175 -4.33 -7.86 -14.12
C ASP A 175 -5.68 -8.04 -14.84
N GLU A 176 -5.69 -8.68 -16.01
CA GLU A 176 -6.91 -9.05 -16.76
C GLU A 176 -7.48 -10.42 -16.34
N GLY A 177 -6.75 -11.17 -15.51
CA GLY A 177 -7.12 -12.52 -15.07
C GLY A 177 -6.68 -13.63 -16.01
N ASN A 178 -5.83 -13.34 -17.00
CA ASN A 178 -5.27 -14.35 -17.88
C ASN A 178 -4.12 -15.10 -17.21
N PRO A 179 -3.98 -16.41 -17.45
CA PRO A 179 -2.88 -17.18 -16.91
C PRO A 179 -1.54 -16.78 -17.55
N VAL A 180 -0.54 -16.53 -16.71
CA VAL A 180 0.84 -16.25 -17.13
C VAL A 180 1.80 -17.27 -16.52
N THR A 181 2.85 -17.60 -17.24
CA THR A 181 3.86 -18.59 -16.82
C THR A 181 5.03 -17.97 -16.10
N GLU A 182 5.32 -16.69 -16.39
CA GLU A 182 6.41 -15.93 -15.79
C GLU A 182 6.06 -14.46 -15.63
N ALA A 183 6.64 -13.82 -14.62
CA ALA A 183 6.51 -12.40 -14.33
C ALA A 183 7.88 -11.80 -14.00
N GLY A 184 8.34 -10.88 -14.83
CA GLY A 184 9.61 -10.16 -14.65
C GLY A 184 9.47 -8.89 -13.80
N PRO A 185 10.54 -8.09 -13.70
CA PRO A 185 10.53 -6.84 -12.95
C PRO A 185 9.43 -5.86 -13.38
N ALA A 186 8.86 -5.17 -12.41
CA ALA A 186 7.74 -4.23 -12.54
C ALA A 186 6.44 -4.87 -13.06
N PHE A 187 6.30 -6.20 -12.97
CA PHE A 187 5.10 -6.90 -13.39
C PHE A 187 4.25 -7.29 -12.17
N PRO A 188 2.98 -6.84 -12.08
CA PRO A 188 2.06 -7.29 -11.05
C PRO A 188 1.42 -8.62 -11.47
N VAL A 189 1.33 -9.57 -10.55
CA VAL A 189 0.64 -10.85 -10.78
C VAL A 189 -0.11 -11.30 -9.54
N GLN A 190 -1.25 -11.94 -9.76
CA GLN A 190 -1.94 -12.69 -8.73
C GLN A 190 -1.31 -14.08 -8.63
N VAL A 191 -0.86 -14.44 -7.44
CA VAL A 191 -0.23 -15.73 -7.15
C VAL A 191 -1.18 -16.61 -6.37
N LEU A 192 -1.33 -17.85 -6.83
CA LEU A 192 -2.09 -18.92 -6.18
C LEU A 192 -1.16 -20.00 -5.69
N GLY A 193 -1.45 -20.56 -4.51
CA GLY A 193 -0.70 -21.71 -3.96
C GLY A 193 -0.04 -21.45 -2.62
N LEU A 194 -0.25 -20.28 -2.02
CA LEU A 194 0.19 -19.97 -0.66
C LEU A 194 -0.62 -20.76 0.38
N THR A 195 -0.01 -21.02 1.54
CA THR A 195 -0.63 -21.74 2.67
C THR A 195 -1.54 -20.84 3.51
N SER A 196 -1.30 -19.54 3.50
CA SER A 196 -2.04 -18.52 4.24
C SER A 196 -2.06 -17.21 3.45
N VAL A 197 -2.86 -16.25 3.89
CA VAL A 197 -2.94 -14.91 3.31
C VAL A 197 -1.81 -14.07 3.88
N PRO A 198 -0.84 -13.60 3.08
CA PRO A 198 0.22 -12.70 3.55
C PRO A 198 -0.33 -11.31 3.89
N GLY A 199 0.40 -10.56 4.68
CA GLY A 199 0.10 -9.15 4.96
C GLY A 199 0.35 -8.28 3.73
N ALA A 200 -0.48 -7.24 3.54
CA ALA A 200 -0.22 -6.24 2.52
C ALA A 200 1.07 -5.47 2.87
N GLY A 201 1.98 -5.34 1.91
CA GLY A 201 3.30 -4.76 2.11
C GLY A 201 4.38 -5.76 2.53
N ASP A 202 4.04 -7.02 2.75
CA ASP A 202 5.04 -8.06 3.04
C ASP A 202 5.97 -8.29 1.87
N SER A 203 7.26 -8.40 2.15
CA SER A 203 8.24 -8.80 1.14
C SER A 203 8.09 -10.27 0.79
N PHE A 204 8.08 -10.57 -0.51
CA PHE A 204 8.19 -11.95 -0.98
C PHE A 204 9.54 -12.23 -1.63
N MET A 205 9.93 -13.50 -1.61
CA MET A 205 11.11 -13.99 -2.30
C MET A 205 10.92 -15.44 -2.74
N VAL A 206 11.55 -15.78 -3.87
CA VAL A 206 11.73 -17.17 -4.31
C VAL A 206 12.83 -17.81 -3.48
N VAL A 207 12.66 -19.06 -3.14
CA VAL A 207 13.65 -19.88 -2.43
C VAL A 207 13.81 -21.23 -3.14
N ALA A 208 14.98 -21.86 -2.98
CA ALA A 208 15.32 -23.07 -3.71
C ALA A 208 14.40 -24.27 -3.38
N GLU A 209 13.92 -24.36 -2.14
CA GLU A 209 13.16 -25.51 -1.65
C GLU A 209 11.98 -25.11 -0.76
N ASP A 210 10.87 -25.84 -0.83
CA ASP A 210 9.70 -25.66 0.03
C ASP A 210 10.02 -25.74 1.52
N ARG A 211 11.03 -26.57 1.89
CA ARG A 211 11.49 -26.69 3.27
C ARG A 211 12.10 -25.39 3.79
N VAL A 212 12.88 -24.71 2.95
CA VAL A 212 13.49 -23.41 3.30
C VAL A 212 12.40 -22.35 3.42
N ALA A 213 11.43 -22.33 2.50
CA ALA A 213 10.28 -21.42 2.57
C ALA A 213 9.54 -21.57 3.90
N ARG A 214 9.21 -22.79 4.29
CA ARG A 214 8.54 -23.09 5.57
C ARG A 214 9.36 -22.63 6.77
N GLN A 215 10.66 -22.87 6.80
CA GLN A 215 11.52 -22.49 7.92
C GLN A 215 11.60 -20.97 8.09
N ILE A 216 11.70 -20.22 6.98
CA ILE A 216 11.69 -18.75 7.00
C ILE A 216 10.34 -18.23 7.53
N ALA A 217 9.23 -18.75 6.99
CA ALA A 217 7.89 -18.37 7.40
C ALA A 217 7.65 -18.61 8.90
N GLN A 218 8.00 -19.78 9.41
CA GLN A 218 7.90 -20.11 10.84
C GLN A 218 8.75 -19.18 11.72
N THR A 219 9.95 -18.84 11.27
CA THR A 219 10.84 -17.92 11.99
C THR A 219 10.24 -16.51 12.05
N ARG A 220 9.66 -16.02 10.94
CA ARG A 220 8.99 -14.71 10.88
C ARG A 220 7.76 -14.69 11.79
N GLN A 221 6.91 -15.71 11.72
CA GLN A 221 5.72 -15.86 12.57
C GLN A 221 6.08 -15.89 14.07
N ALA A 222 7.13 -16.62 14.45
CA ALA A 222 7.60 -16.65 15.83
C ALA A 222 8.10 -15.28 16.31
N ARG A 223 8.82 -14.53 15.46
CA ARG A 223 9.29 -13.17 15.77
C ARG A 223 8.11 -12.20 15.96
N GLU A 224 7.14 -12.23 15.07
CA GLU A 224 5.94 -11.38 15.15
C GLU A 224 5.14 -11.68 16.42
N ARG A 225 4.88 -12.95 16.71
CA ARG A 225 4.22 -13.36 17.95
C ARG A 225 4.98 -12.87 19.20
N ASN A 226 6.30 -13.02 19.23
CA ASN A 226 7.10 -12.57 20.35
C ASN A 226 7.08 -11.04 20.49
N ALA A 227 7.09 -10.29 19.39
CA ALA A 227 6.97 -8.83 19.40
C ALA A 227 5.60 -8.37 19.94
N LEU A 228 4.51 -9.03 19.54
CA LEU A 228 3.16 -8.77 20.05
C LEU A 228 3.06 -9.06 21.56
N LEU A 229 3.63 -10.19 22.01
CA LEU A 229 3.68 -10.53 23.44
C LEU A 229 4.51 -9.52 24.25
N ALA A 230 5.63 -9.04 23.71
CA ALA A 230 6.45 -8.01 24.35
C ALA A 230 5.69 -6.68 24.46
N LYS A 231 5.02 -6.22 23.39
CA LYS A 231 4.18 -5.01 23.44
C LYS A 231 3.06 -5.11 24.49
N ASN A 232 2.42 -6.26 24.60
CA ASN A 232 1.35 -6.48 25.57
C ASN A 232 1.88 -6.57 27.03
N ARG A 233 3.13 -6.97 27.25
CA ARG A 233 3.76 -6.97 28.59
C ARG A 233 4.13 -5.57 29.06
N VAL A 234 4.62 -4.70 28.15
CA VAL A 234 4.98 -3.32 28.51
C VAL A 234 3.75 -2.49 28.87
N LYS A 235 2.58 -2.78 28.31
CA LYS A 235 1.30 -2.12 28.64
C LYS A 235 0.70 -2.50 30.01
N ARG A 236 1.28 -3.44 30.74
CA ARG A 236 0.86 -3.84 32.09
C ARG A 236 1.92 -3.44 33.10
N SER A 237 2.20 -2.13 33.22
CA SER A 237 3.01 -1.65 34.33
C SER A 237 2.21 -1.65 35.64
N LEU A 238 2.89 -1.64 36.76
CA LEU A 238 2.25 -1.56 38.09
C LEU A 238 1.42 -0.25 38.21
N GLU A 239 1.86 0.80 37.50
CA GLU A 239 1.19 2.10 37.44
C GLU A 239 -0.13 2.01 36.70
N ASP A 240 -0.19 1.31 35.54
CA ASP A 240 -1.45 1.06 34.79
C ASP A 240 -2.44 0.23 35.62
N PHE A 241 -1.93 -0.69 36.47
CA PHE A 241 -2.77 -1.48 37.35
C PHE A 241 -3.34 -0.65 38.51
N LEU A 242 -2.55 0.23 39.11
CA LEU A 242 -3.01 1.17 40.14
C LEU A 242 -4.01 2.19 39.58
N GLU A 243 -3.75 2.71 38.40
CA GLU A 243 -4.66 3.65 37.71
C GLU A 243 -6.00 2.98 37.31
N SER A 244 -5.98 1.69 36.95
CA SER A 244 -7.20 0.91 36.71
C SER A 244 -8.03 0.63 37.96
N LEU A 245 -7.37 0.56 39.12
CA LEU A 245 -8.04 0.41 40.42
C LEU A 245 -8.68 1.72 40.90
N GLU A 246 -8.09 2.87 40.54
CA GLU A 246 -8.62 4.19 40.89
C GLU A 246 -9.79 4.64 40.00
N LYS A 247 -9.80 4.24 38.71
CA LYS A 247 -10.81 4.65 37.71
C LYS A 247 -12.11 3.83 37.75
N GLY A 248 -12.22 2.78 38.56
CA GLY A 248 -13.39 1.92 38.60
C GLY A 248 -13.48 0.92 37.42
N GLU A 249 -14.56 0.14 37.35
CA GLU A 249 -14.79 -0.81 36.24
C GLU A 249 -15.15 -0.03 34.96
N VAL A 250 -14.13 0.19 34.09
CA VAL A 250 -14.36 0.67 32.72
C VAL A 250 -14.92 -0.49 31.89
N ALA A 251 -16.06 -0.27 31.24
CA ALA A 251 -16.65 -1.29 30.37
C ALA A 251 -15.75 -1.55 29.16
N GLU A 252 -15.40 -2.81 28.89
CA GLU A 252 -14.54 -3.19 27.75
C GLU A 252 -15.41 -3.66 26.57
N LEU A 253 -15.38 -2.93 25.45
CA LEU A 253 -15.99 -3.36 24.19
C LEU A 253 -14.94 -4.11 23.36
N THR A 254 -15.06 -5.45 23.35
CA THR A 254 -14.15 -6.30 22.58
C THR A 254 -14.72 -6.64 21.21
N LEU A 255 -13.92 -6.44 20.16
CA LEU A 255 -14.32 -6.64 18.78
C LEU A 255 -13.44 -7.69 18.08
N ILE A 256 -14.06 -8.45 17.19
CA ILE A 256 -13.39 -9.28 16.19
C ILE A 256 -13.71 -8.68 14.81
N ILE A 257 -12.68 -8.38 14.04
CA ILE A 257 -12.82 -7.79 12.71
C ILE A 257 -12.53 -8.86 11.67
N LYS A 258 -13.42 -9.00 10.69
CA LYS A 258 -13.22 -9.81 9.50
C LYS A 258 -13.56 -9.00 8.25
N GLY A 259 -12.73 -9.11 7.24
CA GLY A 259 -12.93 -8.45 5.94
C GLY A 259 -12.53 -9.36 4.79
N ASP A 260 -12.81 -8.92 3.60
CA ASP A 260 -12.51 -9.61 2.35
C ASP A 260 -11.03 -9.53 1.97
N VAL A 261 -10.39 -8.39 2.27
CA VAL A 261 -8.97 -8.13 1.98
C VAL A 261 -8.24 -7.55 3.19
N SER A 262 -6.94 -7.82 3.27
CA SER A 262 -6.10 -7.43 4.41
C SER A 262 -6.06 -5.92 4.65
N GLY A 263 -6.01 -5.12 3.59
CA GLY A 263 -5.97 -3.66 3.68
C GLY A 263 -7.26 -3.04 4.22
N SER A 264 -8.44 -3.59 3.88
CA SER A 264 -9.73 -3.14 4.42
C SER A 264 -9.86 -3.42 5.91
N VAL A 265 -9.35 -4.57 6.37
CA VAL A 265 -9.34 -4.94 7.79
C VAL A 265 -8.46 -3.99 8.60
N GLU A 266 -7.26 -3.67 8.08
CA GLU A 266 -6.32 -2.73 8.69
C GLU A 266 -6.94 -1.32 8.80
N ALA A 267 -7.53 -0.81 7.71
CA ALA A 267 -8.17 0.49 7.70
C ALA A 267 -9.35 0.60 8.68
N LEU A 268 -10.14 -0.48 8.79
CA LEU A 268 -11.25 -0.53 9.75
C LEU A 268 -10.75 -0.54 11.19
N GLU A 269 -9.70 -1.31 11.50
CA GLU A 269 -9.07 -1.33 12.84
C GLU A 269 -8.58 0.06 13.21
N ASP A 270 -7.83 0.71 12.33
CA ASP A 270 -7.30 2.06 12.55
C ASP A 270 -8.41 3.10 12.75
N ALA A 271 -9.50 2.99 12.00
CA ALA A 271 -10.65 3.87 12.15
C ALA A 271 -11.37 3.67 13.48
N LEU A 272 -11.57 2.41 13.89
CA LEU A 272 -12.22 2.06 15.16
C LEU A 272 -11.39 2.52 16.37
N LEU A 273 -10.06 2.35 16.33
CA LEU A 273 -9.17 2.78 17.42
C LEU A 273 -9.07 4.31 17.58
N LYS A 274 -9.48 5.07 16.56
CA LYS A 274 -9.53 6.54 16.62
C LYS A 274 -10.86 7.09 17.17
N ILE A 275 -11.86 6.23 17.38
CA ILE A 275 -13.14 6.66 17.95
C ILE A 275 -12.93 6.99 19.42
N ASP A 276 -13.24 8.23 19.78
CA ASP A 276 -13.26 8.63 21.18
C ASP A 276 -14.52 8.06 21.85
N MET A 277 -14.33 7.10 22.73
CA MET A 277 -15.42 6.42 23.47
C MET A 277 -15.64 7.05 24.85
N GLY A 278 -14.94 8.16 25.18
CA GLY A 278 -14.92 8.73 26.53
C GLY A 278 -14.23 7.83 27.56
N ASP A 279 -14.33 8.21 28.84
CA ASP A 279 -13.62 7.52 29.94
C ASP A 279 -14.35 6.26 30.43
N GLU A 280 -15.58 6.01 29.98
CA GLU A 280 -16.45 4.94 30.52
C GLU A 280 -16.30 3.61 29.74
N VAL A 281 -15.84 3.66 28.48
CA VAL A 281 -15.74 2.48 27.60
C VAL A 281 -14.39 2.42 26.94
N ASN A 282 -13.73 1.25 27.04
CA ASN A 282 -12.49 0.97 26.33
C ASN A 282 -12.76 0.04 25.13
N LEU A 283 -12.45 0.49 23.93
CA LEU A 283 -12.59 -0.30 22.71
C LEU A 283 -11.32 -1.10 22.46
N ARG A 284 -11.46 -2.42 22.28
CA ARG A 284 -10.34 -3.32 22.02
C ARG A 284 -10.63 -4.29 20.88
N VAL A 285 -9.77 -4.29 19.88
CA VAL A 285 -9.78 -5.32 18.83
C VAL A 285 -8.93 -6.49 19.29
N ILE A 286 -9.56 -7.66 19.48
CA ILE A 286 -8.91 -8.87 19.99
C ILE A 286 -8.43 -9.80 18.88
N HIS A 287 -9.08 -9.73 17.71
CA HIS A 287 -8.69 -10.53 16.55
C HIS A 287 -9.07 -9.83 15.24
N ARG A 288 -8.21 -9.97 14.26
CA ARG A 288 -8.45 -9.55 12.88
C ARG A 288 -8.14 -10.69 11.92
N GLY A 289 -8.88 -10.79 10.84
CA GLY A 289 -8.69 -11.85 9.84
C GLY A 289 -9.31 -11.53 8.50
N VAL A 290 -8.81 -12.21 7.48
CA VAL A 290 -9.31 -12.16 6.11
C VAL A 290 -10.08 -13.44 5.84
N GLY A 291 -11.33 -13.32 5.29
CA GLY A 291 -12.15 -14.49 4.93
C GLY A 291 -13.63 -14.33 5.13
#